data_b5ca77deb96c14a2249e8e743d6f7d05
#
_entry.id   b5ca77deb96c14a2249e8e743d6f7d05
#
_cell.length_a   1.000
_cell.length_b   1.000
_cell.length_c   1.000
_cell.angle_alpha   90.00
_cell.angle_beta   90.00
_cell.angle_gamma   90.00
#
_symmetry.space_group_name_H-M   'P 1'
#
loop_
_entity.id
_entity.type
_entity.pdbx_description
1 polymer ?
#
loop_
_entity_poly.entity_id
_entity_poly.type
_entity_poly.pdbx_seq_one_letter_code
_entity_poly.pdbx_strand_id
1 'polypeptide(L)'
;PEAVIGPGDKVVLPNVDFRICHHEAELALVIGKRSKDLSQEEAMGAVFGYTAFMDVSPRGGVGRDPGMTMISKSFDTCAPMGPCIVTADEIIDPHNLSIKYWVGDQERHDYSTSDLEHTIPELIEWATKVMTLVPGDVIAVGTNHQGIGPLQDGDVGKIEIEGIGNFSIKVEDPLKRSWPVEIDQQMATMVREARPS
;
A
#
# COMPACT_ATOMS: atom_id res chain seq x y z
N PRO A 1 -8.44 -12.65 -0.12
CA PRO A 1 -8.12 -13.18 -1.46
C PRO A 1 -8.73 -12.33 -2.56
N GLU A 2 -10.02 -12.02 -2.49
CA GLU A 2 -10.71 -11.22 -3.52
C GLU A 2 -10.30 -9.74 -3.54
N ALA A 3 -9.63 -9.25 -2.49
CA ALA A 3 -9.09 -7.91 -2.47
C ALA A 3 -7.91 -7.75 -3.45
N VAL A 4 -7.13 -8.82 -3.66
CA VAL A 4 -5.93 -8.78 -4.51
C VAL A 4 -6.31 -8.89 -5.98
N ILE A 5 -5.84 -7.93 -6.78
CA ILE A 5 -5.98 -7.89 -8.24
C ILE A 5 -4.64 -7.59 -8.90
N GLY A 6 -4.54 -7.85 -10.19
CA GLY A 6 -3.31 -7.69 -10.98
C GLY A 6 -3.26 -6.41 -11.81
N PRO A 7 -2.13 -6.21 -12.53
CA PRO A 7 -1.96 -5.11 -13.46
C PRO A 7 -3.05 -5.06 -14.54
N GLY A 8 -3.62 -3.88 -14.77
CA GLY A 8 -4.66 -3.66 -15.78
C GLY A 8 -6.08 -4.00 -15.33
N ASP A 9 -6.24 -4.63 -14.16
CA ASP A 9 -7.55 -4.89 -13.58
C ASP A 9 -8.23 -3.61 -13.11
N LYS A 10 -9.48 -3.74 -12.68
CA LYS A 10 -10.28 -2.63 -12.17
C LYS A 10 -10.41 -2.71 -10.66
N VAL A 11 -10.13 -1.59 -10.00
CA VAL A 11 -10.59 -1.33 -8.62
C VAL A 11 -12.05 -0.92 -8.70
N VAL A 12 -12.92 -1.67 -8.07
CA VAL A 12 -14.34 -1.35 -7.94
C VAL A 12 -14.59 -0.81 -6.53
N LEU A 13 -14.92 0.47 -6.43
CA LEU A 13 -15.16 1.09 -5.12
C LEU A 13 -16.37 0.46 -4.42
N PRO A 14 -16.26 0.11 -3.12
CA PRO A 14 -17.28 -0.64 -2.44
C PRO A 14 -18.60 0.12 -2.30
N ASN A 15 -19.72 -0.62 -2.43
CA ASN A 15 -21.06 -0.08 -2.26
C ASN A 15 -21.43 0.02 -0.76
N VAL A 16 -20.64 0.81 -0.03
CA VAL A 16 -20.88 1.16 1.38
C VAL A 16 -20.68 2.65 1.56
N ASP A 17 -21.21 3.20 2.64
CA ASP A 17 -21.01 4.61 2.94
C ASP A 17 -19.58 4.86 3.46
N PHE A 18 -18.86 5.79 2.84
CA PHE A 18 -17.55 6.29 3.26
C PHE A 18 -17.33 7.74 2.82
N ARG A 19 -16.46 8.46 3.52
CA ARG A 19 -16.23 9.88 3.28
C ARG A 19 -15.41 10.15 2.01
N ILE A 20 -14.37 9.36 1.77
CA ILE A 20 -13.41 9.49 0.67
C ILE A 20 -12.69 8.15 0.46
N CYS A 21 -12.27 7.87 -0.75
CA CYS A 21 -11.41 6.73 -1.04
C CYS A 21 -10.01 7.24 -1.41
N HIS A 22 -9.00 6.89 -0.62
CA HIS A 22 -7.61 7.26 -0.84
C HIS A 22 -6.84 6.18 -1.59
N HIS A 23 -5.85 6.62 -2.39
CA HIS A 23 -4.76 5.77 -2.85
C HIS A 23 -3.63 5.80 -1.81
N GLU A 24 -2.92 4.70 -1.70
CA GLU A 24 -1.65 4.59 -0.98
C GLU A 24 -0.71 3.76 -1.85
N ALA A 25 0.46 4.31 -2.18
CA ALA A 25 1.47 3.62 -3.00
C ALA A 25 2.53 3.04 -2.08
N GLU A 26 2.77 1.74 -2.15
CA GLU A 26 3.60 1.03 -1.19
C GLU A 26 4.54 0.03 -1.84
N LEU A 27 5.68 -0.19 -1.20
CA LEU A 27 6.42 -1.42 -1.37
C LEU A 27 5.69 -2.52 -0.61
N ALA A 28 5.64 -3.72 -1.17
CA ALA A 28 5.20 -4.91 -0.43
C ALA A 28 6.27 -5.99 -0.51
N LEU A 29 6.46 -6.71 0.58
CA LEU A 29 7.34 -7.86 0.66
C LEU A 29 6.52 -9.15 0.69
N VAL A 30 7.04 -10.17 0.02
CA VAL A 30 6.46 -11.51 -0.04
C VAL A 30 7.28 -12.44 0.84
N ILE A 31 6.63 -13.15 1.74
CA ILE A 31 7.28 -14.12 2.63
C ILE A 31 7.61 -15.40 1.87
N GLY A 32 8.83 -15.90 2.06
CA GLY A 32 9.33 -17.13 1.43
C GLY A 32 9.48 -18.31 2.36
N LYS A 33 9.40 -18.09 3.67
CA LYS A 33 9.61 -19.15 4.68
C LYS A 33 8.57 -19.07 5.78
N ARG A 34 8.15 -20.22 6.28
CA ARG A 34 7.33 -20.27 7.50
C ARG A 34 8.10 -19.68 8.67
N SER A 35 7.56 -18.61 9.26
CA SER A 35 8.25 -17.76 10.23
C SER A 35 7.37 -17.44 11.42
N LYS A 36 7.95 -17.53 12.62
CA LYS A 36 7.28 -17.19 13.89
C LYS A 36 8.35 -16.71 14.87
N ASP A 37 8.05 -15.64 15.60
CA ASP A 37 8.89 -15.06 16.66
C ASP A 37 10.33 -14.73 16.20
N LEU A 38 10.47 -14.20 14.96
CA LEU A 38 11.79 -13.81 14.43
C LEU A 38 12.32 -12.56 15.15
N SER A 39 13.64 -12.50 15.32
CA SER A 39 14.35 -11.26 15.63
C SER A 39 14.56 -10.40 14.36
N GLN A 40 14.95 -9.13 14.55
CA GLN A 40 15.26 -8.26 13.41
C GLN A 40 16.43 -8.76 12.57
N GLU A 41 17.44 -9.39 13.20
CA GLU A 41 18.59 -9.96 12.50
C GLU A 41 18.18 -11.15 11.59
N GLU A 42 17.14 -11.88 11.97
CA GLU A 42 16.63 -13.03 11.22
C GLU A 42 15.60 -12.64 10.15
N ALA A 43 14.97 -11.49 10.31
CA ALA A 43 13.77 -11.06 9.56
C ALA A 43 13.97 -11.09 8.05
N MET A 44 15.07 -10.51 7.55
CA MET A 44 15.34 -10.42 6.10
C MET A 44 15.52 -11.81 5.46
N GLY A 45 15.93 -12.81 6.22
CA GLY A 45 16.02 -14.20 5.75
C GLY A 45 14.67 -14.85 5.45
N ALA A 46 13.55 -14.25 5.86
CA ALA A 46 12.19 -14.72 5.57
C ALA A 46 11.62 -14.16 4.28
N VAL A 47 12.21 -13.10 3.72
CA VAL A 47 11.70 -12.42 2.52
C VAL A 47 12.06 -13.22 1.27
N PHE A 48 11.08 -13.53 0.44
CA PHE A 48 11.25 -14.11 -0.88
C PHE A 48 11.57 -13.03 -1.92
N GLY A 49 10.87 -11.91 -1.86
CA GLY A 49 11.01 -10.82 -2.82
C GLY A 49 10.05 -9.67 -2.55
N TYR A 50 10.03 -8.74 -3.48
CA TYR A 50 9.32 -7.47 -3.38
C TYR A 50 8.41 -7.25 -4.59
N THR A 51 7.35 -6.49 -4.38
CA THR A 51 6.41 -6.08 -5.43
C THR A 51 5.85 -4.71 -5.12
N ALA A 52 5.28 -4.03 -6.12
CA ALA A 52 4.55 -2.81 -5.86
C ALA A 52 3.10 -3.13 -5.45
N PHE A 53 2.55 -2.31 -4.57
CA PHE A 53 1.25 -2.50 -3.96
C PHE A 53 0.50 -1.17 -3.88
N MET A 54 -0.80 -1.21 -4.16
CA MET A 54 -1.68 -0.06 -3.95
C MET A 54 -2.68 -0.42 -2.84
N ASP A 55 -2.61 0.28 -1.71
CA ASP A 55 -3.58 0.12 -0.63
C ASP A 55 -4.74 1.09 -0.84
N VAL A 56 -5.77 0.64 -1.54
CA VAL A 56 -6.96 1.44 -1.81
C VAL A 56 -7.84 1.47 -0.58
N SER A 57 -7.98 2.66 0.00
CA SER A 57 -8.48 2.85 1.36
C SER A 57 -9.73 3.72 1.43
N PRO A 58 -10.94 3.15 1.48
CA PRO A 58 -12.14 3.86 1.87
C PRO A 58 -12.03 4.40 3.31
N ARG A 59 -12.22 5.72 3.50
CA ARG A 59 -12.05 6.42 4.78
C ARG A 59 -13.38 6.97 5.30
N GLY A 60 -13.62 6.78 6.59
CA GLY A 60 -14.87 7.18 7.25
C GLY A 60 -16.03 6.28 6.84
N GLY A 61 -17.10 6.21 7.60
CA GLY A 61 -18.15 5.22 7.37
C GLY A 61 -17.81 3.87 7.99
N VAL A 62 -17.79 2.80 7.21
CA VAL A 62 -17.35 1.47 7.68
C VAL A 62 -15.89 1.57 8.10
N GLY A 63 -15.59 1.27 9.35
CA GLY A 63 -14.25 1.41 9.92
C GLY A 63 -13.96 2.77 10.58
N ARG A 64 -15.00 3.53 10.98
CA ARG A 64 -14.83 4.75 11.82
C ARG A 64 -14.15 4.47 13.15
N ASP A 65 -14.35 3.29 13.70
CA ASP A 65 -13.66 2.83 14.89
C ASP A 65 -12.21 2.44 14.51
N PRO A 66 -11.19 3.00 15.18
CA PRO A 66 -9.80 2.58 14.98
C PRO A 66 -9.58 1.06 15.08
N GLY A 67 -10.38 0.37 15.90
CA GLY A 67 -10.36 -1.11 15.98
C GLY A 67 -10.90 -1.83 14.75
N MET A 68 -11.55 -1.13 13.82
CA MET A 68 -12.14 -1.69 12.59
C MET A 68 -11.37 -1.33 11.32
N THR A 69 -10.16 -0.82 11.42
CA THR A 69 -9.31 -0.45 10.27
C THR A 69 -9.12 -1.62 9.31
N MET A 70 -9.08 -2.85 9.80
CA MET A 70 -9.02 -4.06 8.98
C MET A 70 -10.14 -4.15 7.93
N ILE A 71 -11.35 -3.70 8.27
CA ILE A 71 -12.49 -3.79 7.33
C ILE A 71 -12.25 -2.86 6.14
N SER A 72 -11.76 -1.65 6.37
CA SER A 72 -11.48 -0.68 5.31
C SER A 72 -10.35 -1.11 4.36
N LYS A 73 -9.57 -2.11 4.73
CA LYS A 73 -8.47 -2.69 3.94
C LYS A 73 -8.82 -4.06 3.34
N SER A 74 -10.08 -4.51 3.46
CA SER A 74 -10.48 -5.88 3.09
C SER A 74 -11.52 -5.93 1.98
N PHE A 75 -11.86 -4.80 1.36
CA PHE A 75 -12.82 -4.78 0.26
C PHE A 75 -12.24 -5.46 -0.99
N ASP A 76 -13.10 -6.15 -1.72
CA ASP A 76 -12.76 -6.75 -2.99
C ASP A 76 -12.11 -5.73 -3.92
N THR A 77 -11.10 -6.16 -4.67
CA THR A 77 -10.34 -5.37 -5.65
C THR A 77 -9.52 -4.19 -5.09
N CYS A 78 -9.51 -3.96 -3.78
CA CYS A 78 -8.86 -2.80 -3.16
C CYS A 78 -7.36 -3.01 -2.82
N ALA A 79 -6.76 -4.11 -3.26
CA ALA A 79 -5.35 -4.43 -3.06
C ALA A 79 -4.63 -4.80 -4.38
N PRO A 80 -4.54 -3.88 -5.35
CA PRO A 80 -3.77 -4.10 -6.58
C PRO A 80 -2.30 -4.36 -6.30
N MET A 81 -1.72 -5.40 -6.93
CA MET A 81 -0.34 -5.83 -6.69
C MET A 81 0.34 -6.26 -7.99
N GLY A 82 1.61 -5.90 -8.18
CA GLY A 82 2.39 -6.24 -9.37
C GLY A 82 3.56 -5.29 -9.61
N PRO A 83 4.13 -5.21 -10.83
CA PRO A 83 3.77 -6.01 -12.01
C PRO A 83 4.27 -7.45 -11.93
N CYS A 84 5.26 -7.70 -11.08
CA CYS A 84 5.87 -8.99 -10.80
C CYS A 84 6.44 -9.01 -9.37
N ILE A 85 6.90 -10.15 -8.92
CA ILE A 85 7.71 -10.27 -7.71
C ILE A 85 9.17 -10.30 -8.17
N VAL A 86 9.97 -9.34 -7.71
CA VAL A 86 11.43 -9.33 -7.87
C VAL A 86 12.04 -10.00 -6.66
N THR A 87 12.89 -10.99 -6.86
CA THR A 87 13.49 -11.76 -5.76
C THR A 87 14.43 -10.91 -4.91
N ALA A 88 14.54 -11.26 -3.64
CA ALA A 88 15.27 -10.44 -2.65
C ALA A 88 16.75 -10.25 -2.98
N ASP A 89 17.36 -11.16 -3.73
CA ASP A 89 18.75 -11.07 -4.17
C ASP A 89 18.98 -10.07 -5.31
N GLU A 90 17.92 -9.65 -6.03
CA GLU A 90 17.98 -8.62 -7.06
C GLU A 90 17.81 -7.20 -6.51
N ILE A 91 17.22 -7.04 -5.34
CA ILE A 91 17.04 -5.75 -4.66
C ILE A 91 18.12 -5.57 -3.60
N ILE A 92 19.14 -4.77 -3.90
CA ILE A 92 20.33 -4.59 -3.05
C ILE A 92 19.96 -3.94 -1.71
N ASP A 93 19.14 -2.89 -1.75
CA ASP A 93 18.70 -2.16 -0.56
C ASP A 93 17.22 -1.79 -0.65
N PRO A 94 16.32 -2.56 -0.04
CA PRO A 94 14.89 -2.28 -0.07
C PRO A 94 14.48 -1.04 0.77
N HIS A 95 15.39 -0.47 1.56
CA HIS A 95 15.16 0.77 2.31
C HIS A 95 15.60 2.03 1.55
N ASN A 96 15.97 1.92 0.28
CA ASN A 96 16.39 3.06 -0.54
C ASN A 96 15.87 2.95 -1.99
N LEU A 97 14.58 2.63 -2.16
CA LEU A 97 13.92 2.57 -3.46
C LEU A 97 13.05 3.80 -3.68
N SER A 98 13.09 4.38 -4.88
CA SER A 98 12.15 5.43 -5.29
C SER A 98 10.76 4.82 -5.54
N ILE A 99 9.74 5.48 -4.97
CA ILE A 99 8.32 5.14 -5.19
C ILE A 99 7.61 6.36 -5.77
N LYS A 100 6.95 6.18 -6.91
CA LYS A 100 6.15 7.20 -7.57
C LYS A 100 4.73 6.71 -7.81
N TYR A 101 3.79 7.65 -7.73
CA TYR A 101 2.39 7.36 -8.00
C TYR A 101 1.70 8.51 -8.71
N TRP A 102 0.85 8.18 -9.66
CA TRP A 102 0.06 9.14 -10.43
C TRP A 102 -1.43 8.77 -10.38
N VAL A 103 -2.28 9.80 -10.44
CA VAL A 103 -3.70 9.67 -10.79
C VAL A 103 -3.91 10.46 -12.08
N GLY A 104 -4.20 9.77 -13.18
CA GLY A 104 -4.14 10.35 -14.52
C GLY A 104 -2.75 10.91 -14.79
N ASP A 105 -2.68 12.20 -15.17
CA ASP A 105 -1.42 12.91 -15.43
C ASP A 105 -0.85 13.62 -14.19
N GLN A 106 -1.49 13.50 -13.03
CA GLN A 106 -1.07 14.18 -11.80
C GLN A 106 -0.17 13.26 -10.96
N GLU A 107 1.09 13.66 -10.77
CA GLU A 107 1.97 13.02 -9.81
C GLU A 107 1.47 13.28 -8.38
N ARG A 108 1.29 12.23 -7.60
CA ARG A 108 0.77 12.25 -6.23
C ARG A 108 1.83 11.90 -5.21
N HIS A 109 2.64 10.89 -5.49
CA HIS A 109 3.73 10.49 -4.64
C HIS A 109 5.04 10.49 -5.43
N ASP A 110 6.08 11.01 -4.80
CA ASP A 110 7.49 10.87 -5.17
C ASP A 110 8.29 10.85 -3.86
N TYR A 111 8.60 9.65 -3.37
CA TYR A 111 9.31 9.46 -2.11
C TYR A 111 10.20 8.22 -2.16
N SER A 112 11.06 8.06 -1.17
CA SER A 112 11.92 6.87 -1.02
C SER A 112 11.45 5.99 0.13
N THR A 113 11.68 4.68 0.04
CA THR A 113 11.49 3.75 1.16
C THR A 113 12.39 4.06 2.36
N SER A 114 13.39 4.93 2.21
CA SER A 114 14.15 5.47 3.35
C SER A 114 13.31 6.37 4.29
N ASP A 115 12.13 6.80 3.85
CA ASP A 115 11.18 7.61 4.62
C ASP A 115 10.17 6.77 5.45
N LEU A 116 10.29 5.45 5.42
CA LEU A 116 9.45 4.55 6.22
C LEU A 116 9.63 4.83 7.73
N GLU A 117 8.51 4.86 8.46
CA GLU A 117 8.51 5.02 9.92
C GLU A 117 9.14 3.82 10.64
N HIS A 118 8.87 2.62 10.12
CA HIS A 118 9.41 1.36 10.61
C HIS A 118 10.20 0.66 9.51
N THR A 119 11.35 0.13 9.86
CA THR A 119 12.16 -0.68 8.94
C THR A 119 11.49 -2.02 8.62
N ILE A 120 11.84 -2.63 7.49
CA ILE A 120 11.32 -3.96 7.10
C ILE A 120 11.60 -5.02 8.19
N PRO A 121 12.80 -5.09 8.80
CA PRO A 121 13.06 -6.00 9.91
C PRO A 121 12.12 -5.80 11.11
N GLU A 122 11.84 -4.54 11.49
CA GLU A 122 10.89 -4.24 12.59
C GLU A 122 9.48 -4.71 12.26
N LEU A 123 9.01 -4.50 11.03
CA LEU A 123 7.67 -4.94 10.58
C LEU A 123 7.55 -6.48 10.63
N ILE A 124 8.57 -7.21 10.16
CA ILE A 124 8.58 -8.68 10.17
C ILE A 124 8.67 -9.21 11.60
N GLU A 125 9.54 -8.64 12.43
CA GLU A 125 9.63 -8.99 13.85
C GLU A 125 8.27 -8.85 14.53
N TRP A 126 7.62 -7.69 14.36
CA TRP A 126 6.32 -7.43 14.95
C TRP A 126 5.24 -8.38 14.43
N ALA A 127 5.14 -8.57 13.11
CA ALA A 127 4.16 -9.44 12.50
C ALA A 127 4.31 -10.89 12.97
N THR A 128 5.56 -11.38 13.06
CA THR A 128 5.83 -12.76 13.51
C THR A 128 5.62 -12.97 15.00
N LYS A 129 5.66 -11.92 15.82
CA LYS A 129 5.21 -11.97 17.23
C LYS A 129 3.70 -12.17 17.35
N VAL A 130 2.94 -11.56 16.45
CA VAL A 130 1.47 -11.66 16.45
C VAL A 130 0.99 -12.98 15.84
N MET A 131 1.47 -13.33 14.65
CA MET A 131 1.00 -14.48 13.89
C MET A 131 2.16 -15.26 13.24
N THR A 132 1.89 -16.50 12.85
CA THR A 132 2.81 -17.25 11.99
C THR A 132 2.62 -16.81 10.55
N LEU A 133 3.70 -16.35 9.92
CA LEU A 133 3.73 -16.09 8.48
C LEU A 133 4.11 -17.36 7.72
N VAL A 134 3.52 -17.51 6.52
CA VAL A 134 3.80 -18.65 5.63
C VAL A 134 4.23 -18.16 4.25
N PRO A 135 4.88 -18.99 3.43
CA PRO A 135 5.24 -18.63 2.06
C PRO A 135 4.03 -18.13 1.28
N GLY A 136 4.18 -16.96 0.65
CA GLY A 136 3.12 -16.27 -0.10
C GLY A 136 2.34 -15.23 0.71
N ASP A 137 2.53 -15.14 2.04
CA ASP A 137 2.00 -14.00 2.79
C ASP A 137 2.68 -12.71 2.34
N VAL A 138 1.91 -11.62 2.34
CA VAL A 138 2.36 -10.31 1.88
C VAL A 138 2.27 -9.31 3.04
N ILE A 139 3.32 -8.50 3.20
CA ILE A 139 3.33 -7.37 4.13
C ILE A 139 3.54 -6.09 3.31
N ALA A 140 2.56 -5.19 3.31
CA ALA A 140 2.69 -3.84 2.80
C ALA A 140 3.38 -2.97 3.87
N VAL A 141 4.35 -2.14 3.45
CA VAL A 141 5.25 -1.46 4.40
C VAL A 141 4.79 -0.07 4.81
N GLY A 142 3.66 0.40 4.25
CA GLY A 142 3.14 1.74 4.47
C GLY A 142 3.54 2.73 3.38
N THR A 143 2.86 3.87 3.37
CA THR A 143 3.04 4.95 2.40
C THR A 143 3.34 6.28 3.06
N ASN A 144 4.02 7.16 2.32
CA ASN A 144 4.12 8.57 2.69
C ASN A 144 2.79 9.28 2.37
N HIS A 145 2.13 9.87 3.39
CA HIS A 145 0.82 10.50 3.23
C HIS A 145 0.86 11.92 2.64
N GLN A 146 2.01 12.47 2.31
CA GLN A 146 2.11 13.87 1.82
C GLN A 146 1.45 14.08 0.46
N GLY A 147 1.35 13.05 -0.37
CA GLY A 147 0.70 13.10 -1.67
C GLY A 147 -0.66 12.42 -1.72
N ILE A 148 -1.18 11.96 -0.59
CA ILE A 148 -2.44 11.20 -0.54
C ILE A 148 -3.63 12.03 -1.04
N GLY A 149 -4.49 11.40 -1.82
CA GLY A 149 -5.67 12.05 -2.37
C GLY A 149 -6.71 11.04 -2.83
N PRO A 150 -7.84 11.51 -3.38
CA PRO A 150 -8.92 10.62 -3.77
C PRO A 150 -8.61 9.79 -5.00
N LEU A 151 -9.24 8.61 -5.04
CA LEU A 151 -9.54 7.83 -6.24
C LEU A 151 -11.04 7.85 -6.47
N GLN A 152 -11.47 8.12 -7.70
CA GLN A 152 -12.87 8.20 -8.08
C GLN A 152 -13.14 7.57 -9.43
N ASP A 153 -14.41 7.48 -9.81
CA ASP A 153 -14.83 6.84 -11.06
C ASP A 153 -14.10 7.40 -12.29
N GLY A 154 -13.54 6.50 -13.09
CA GLY A 154 -12.82 6.81 -14.33
C GLY A 154 -11.34 7.12 -14.14
N ASP A 155 -10.86 7.25 -12.91
CA ASP A 155 -9.43 7.47 -12.64
C ASP A 155 -8.58 6.30 -13.10
N VAL A 156 -7.34 6.62 -13.49
CA VAL A 156 -6.28 5.66 -13.73
C VAL A 156 -5.17 5.91 -12.70
N GLY A 157 -4.99 4.96 -11.79
CA GLY A 157 -3.86 4.96 -10.86
C GLY A 157 -2.66 4.24 -11.47
N LYS A 158 -1.47 4.85 -11.41
CA LYS A 158 -0.21 4.23 -11.83
C LYS A 158 0.80 4.28 -10.68
N ILE A 159 1.40 3.15 -10.35
CA ILE A 159 2.53 3.05 -9.42
C ILE A 159 3.79 2.66 -10.18
N GLU A 160 4.94 3.19 -9.72
CA GLU A 160 6.26 2.82 -10.19
C GLU A 160 7.21 2.72 -9.02
N ILE A 161 7.93 1.61 -8.91
CA ILE A 161 8.97 1.40 -7.89
C ILE A 161 10.27 1.02 -8.57
N GLU A 162 11.33 1.69 -8.17
CA GLU A 162 12.69 1.43 -8.66
C GLU A 162 13.07 -0.04 -8.49
N GLY A 163 13.64 -0.64 -9.53
CA GLY A 163 14.04 -2.05 -9.54
C GLY A 163 12.91 -3.06 -9.67
N ILE A 164 11.62 -2.63 -9.51
CA ILE A 164 10.45 -3.52 -9.61
C ILE A 164 9.67 -3.26 -10.91
N GLY A 165 9.56 -2.00 -11.31
CA GLY A 165 8.81 -1.60 -12.49
C GLY A 165 7.52 -0.86 -12.15
N ASN A 166 6.56 -0.89 -13.08
CA ASN A 166 5.32 -0.13 -12.93
C ASN A 166 4.11 -0.90 -13.43
N PHE A 167 2.94 -0.55 -12.90
CA PHE A 167 1.66 -1.00 -13.43
C PHE A 167 0.57 0.05 -13.20
N SER A 168 -0.56 -0.14 -13.87
CA SER A 168 -1.72 0.74 -13.73
C SER A 168 -2.99 -0.06 -13.46
N ILE A 169 -3.94 0.59 -12.80
CA ILE A 169 -5.31 0.11 -12.59
C ILE A 169 -6.31 1.17 -13.08
N LYS A 170 -7.53 0.74 -13.33
CA LYS A 170 -8.66 1.65 -13.56
C LYS A 170 -9.59 1.63 -12.37
N VAL A 171 -10.17 2.77 -12.05
CA VAL A 171 -11.16 2.89 -10.97
C VAL A 171 -12.57 2.93 -11.55
N GLU A 172 -13.46 2.14 -10.98
CA GLU A 172 -14.90 2.16 -11.26
C GLU A 172 -15.65 2.38 -9.96
N ASP A 173 -16.47 3.41 -9.90
CA ASP A 173 -17.40 3.61 -8.79
C ASP A 173 -18.84 3.42 -9.27
N PRO A 174 -19.52 2.33 -8.88
CA PRO A 174 -20.92 2.09 -9.25
C PRO A 174 -21.86 3.21 -8.77
N LEU A 175 -21.50 3.95 -7.72
CA LEU A 175 -22.29 5.04 -7.16
C LEU A 175 -21.90 6.41 -7.74
N LYS A 176 -20.89 6.50 -8.61
CA LYS A 176 -20.43 7.74 -9.25
C LYS A 176 -20.14 8.87 -8.27
N ARG A 177 -19.58 8.54 -7.11
CA ARG A 177 -19.13 9.52 -6.12
C ARG A 177 -17.96 10.32 -6.67
N SER A 178 -17.84 11.57 -6.24
CA SER A 178 -16.74 12.43 -6.64
C SER A 178 -16.22 13.28 -5.48
N TRP A 179 -14.93 13.56 -5.51
CA TRP A 179 -14.22 14.37 -4.53
C TRP A 179 -13.34 15.41 -5.24
N PRO A 180 -12.93 16.49 -4.55
CA PRO A 180 -11.92 17.40 -5.09
C PRO A 180 -10.66 16.63 -5.51
N VAL A 181 -10.17 16.87 -6.73
CA VAL A 181 -9.08 16.11 -7.38
C VAL A 181 -7.69 16.51 -6.85
N GLU A 182 -7.61 17.05 -5.65
CA GLU A 182 -6.38 17.57 -5.05
C GLU A 182 -5.85 16.63 -3.97
N ILE A 183 -4.61 16.90 -3.54
CA ILE A 183 -4.04 16.25 -2.34
C ILE A 183 -4.93 16.56 -1.13
N ASP A 184 -5.24 15.56 -0.32
CA ASP A 184 -5.94 15.75 0.96
C ASP A 184 -5.01 16.48 1.95
N GLN A 185 -5.06 17.81 1.94
CA GLN A 185 -4.22 18.66 2.76
C GLN A 185 -4.40 18.40 4.26
N GLN A 186 -5.60 17.98 4.68
CA GLN A 186 -5.86 17.65 6.08
C GLN A 186 -5.03 16.41 6.49
N MET A 187 -5.07 15.36 5.68
CA MET A 187 -4.28 14.15 5.93
C MET A 187 -2.78 14.42 5.85
N ALA A 188 -2.34 15.14 4.82
CA ALA A 188 -0.93 15.49 4.64
C ALA A 188 -0.37 16.31 5.83
N THR A 189 -1.16 17.21 6.38
CA THR A 189 -0.77 18.03 7.54
C THR A 189 -0.73 17.22 8.83
N MET A 190 -1.76 16.39 9.08
CA MET A 190 -1.81 15.55 10.29
C MET A 190 -0.57 14.66 10.43
N VAL A 191 -0.12 14.06 9.33
CA VAL A 191 1.07 13.19 9.35
C VAL A 191 2.35 13.99 9.59
N ARG A 192 2.45 15.20 9.01
CA ARG A 192 3.61 16.07 9.24
C ARG A 192 3.74 16.52 10.70
N GLU A 193 2.62 16.81 11.36
CA GLU A 193 2.59 17.25 12.76
C GLU A 193 2.78 16.09 13.76
N ALA A 194 2.46 14.86 13.35
CA ALA A 194 2.61 13.67 14.21
C ALA A 194 4.05 13.11 14.24
N ARG A 195 4.94 13.55 13.33
CA ARG A 195 6.35 13.11 13.34
C ARG A 195 7.06 13.67 14.56
N PRO A 196 7.65 12.83 15.44
CA PRO A 196 8.50 13.32 16.51
C PRO A 196 9.70 14.06 15.90
N SER A 197 10.00 15.24 16.48
CA SER A 197 11.14 16.10 16.12
C SER A 197 12.49 15.43 16.46
#